data_d7c0e9e6a0f8575edf0deb27d87eac73
#
_entry.id   d7c0e9e6a0f8575edf0deb27d87eac73
#
_cell.length_a   1.000
_cell.length_b   1.000
_cell.length_c   1.000
_cell.angle_alpha   90.00
_cell.angle_beta   90.00
_cell.angle_gamma   90.00
#
_symmetry.space_group_name_H-M   'P 1'
#
loop_
_entity.id
_entity.type
_entity.pdbx_description
1 polymer ?
#
loop_
_entity_poly.entity_id
_entity_poly.type
_entity_poly.pdbx_seq_one_letter_code
_entity_poly.pdbx_strand_id
1 'polypeptide(L)'
;MATIFKTFSSTDIASTRTLLHEAIPITGSIISGTYQRGEGGTEENIKNYSHGMFQSVFDYPFLSSSANQIFDITMGYSSAISSSGFVQNTKKVNVYNQMAQMLNGYDHTGSIKKFQTSGGVDQDAMVFINFSRLLTKDEIKKESYIMTFASGGDWDSAAKFTNLITLQDLSGNSNYRVDSPVGEYGFIMSQSLGSNSNNFASGDNHVEIGRVYYQAGIVALTASMGMPSGSMVNDTDGGSPGSFSVNPKEMINNTLTGSTIQVFSNAVRNKINKISFNNTTELNSTVYFCRVHHNEFNYSSNPTYLTASKLRVKNVATDTPVTYITSVGMYSADNELLAVAKLSEPLKKDPTNELTLRVRLDY
;
A
#
# COMPACT_ATOMS: atom_id res chain seq x y z
N MET A 1 -50.02 -3.16 -6.03
CA MET A 1 -49.63 -4.58 -5.95
C MET A 1 -48.31 -4.63 -5.20
N ALA A 2 -48.18 -5.51 -4.26
CA ALA A 2 -46.87 -5.66 -3.57
C ALA A 2 -45.86 -6.19 -4.59
N THR A 3 -44.68 -5.56 -4.64
CA THR A 3 -43.56 -6.03 -5.45
C THR A 3 -43.02 -7.30 -4.78
N ILE A 4 -43.01 -8.40 -5.53
CA ILE A 4 -42.48 -9.67 -4.99
C ILE A 4 -41.02 -9.74 -5.36
N PHE A 5 -40.20 -9.72 -4.32
CA PHE A 5 -38.74 -9.98 -4.42
C PHE A 5 -38.46 -11.44 -4.14
N LYS A 6 -37.54 -12.02 -4.88
CA LYS A 6 -37.01 -13.34 -4.61
C LYS A 6 -35.71 -13.21 -3.83
N THR A 7 -35.62 -13.86 -2.68
CA THR A 7 -34.40 -13.88 -1.87
C THR A 7 -33.42 -14.94 -2.40
N PHE A 8 -32.14 -14.64 -2.36
CA PHE A 8 -31.08 -15.57 -2.66
C PHE A 8 -30.88 -16.59 -1.53
N SER A 9 -30.61 -17.84 -1.90
CA SER A 9 -30.06 -18.82 -0.98
C SER A 9 -28.52 -18.67 -0.92
N SER A 10 -27.90 -19.26 0.10
CA SER A 10 -26.43 -19.27 0.21
C SER A 10 -25.71 -19.94 -0.98
N THR A 11 -26.41 -20.83 -1.70
CA THR A 11 -25.91 -21.52 -2.89
C THR A 11 -26.06 -20.69 -4.17
N ASP A 12 -26.79 -19.59 -4.12
CA ASP A 12 -27.01 -18.71 -5.29
C ASP A 12 -25.99 -17.59 -5.39
N ILE A 13 -25.07 -17.48 -4.43
CA ILE A 13 -24.04 -16.45 -4.35
C ILE A 13 -22.68 -17.12 -4.32
N ALA A 14 -21.82 -16.77 -5.27
CA ALA A 14 -20.44 -17.23 -5.32
C ALA A 14 -19.51 -16.02 -5.44
N SER A 15 -18.72 -15.76 -4.41
CA SER A 15 -17.70 -14.71 -4.41
C SER A 15 -16.36 -15.28 -4.80
N THR A 16 -15.64 -14.54 -5.64
CA THR A 16 -14.28 -14.86 -6.06
C THR A 16 -13.40 -13.64 -5.90
N ARG A 17 -12.15 -13.85 -5.52
CA ARG A 17 -11.14 -12.82 -5.37
C ARG A 17 -10.01 -13.12 -6.36
N THR A 18 -9.63 -12.14 -7.15
CA THR A 18 -8.50 -12.22 -8.07
C THR A 18 -7.46 -11.19 -7.66
N LEU A 19 -6.21 -11.61 -7.50
CA LEU A 19 -5.10 -10.76 -7.17
C LEU A 19 -4.23 -10.56 -8.42
N LEU A 20 -4.01 -9.30 -8.80
CA LEU A 20 -3.08 -8.92 -9.85
C LEU A 20 -1.86 -8.29 -9.23
N HIS A 21 -0.67 -8.60 -9.76
CA HIS A 21 0.60 -8.08 -9.27
C HIS A 21 1.37 -7.40 -10.38
N GLU A 22 1.92 -6.22 -10.06
CA GLU A 22 2.77 -5.45 -10.97
C GLU A 22 4.09 -5.12 -10.26
N ALA A 23 5.21 -5.27 -10.96
CA ALA A 23 6.53 -4.94 -10.42
C ALA A 23 6.80 -3.43 -10.51
N ILE A 24 7.19 -2.83 -9.41
CA ILE A 24 7.50 -1.41 -9.28
C ILE A 24 9.00 -1.24 -8.98
N PRO A 25 9.85 -0.97 -10.00
CA PRO A 25 11.25 -0.64 -9.79
C PRO A 25 11.43 0.88 -9.66
N ILE A 26 12.08 1.32 -8.58
CA ILE A 26 12.44 2.73 -8.35
C ILE A 26 13.96 2.82 -8.35
N THR A 27 14.52 3.58 -9.26
CA THR A 27 15.98 3.70 -9.46
C THR A 27 16.59 4.74 -8.52
N GLY A 28 17.86 4.55 -8.15
CA GLY A 28 18.60 5.48 -7.30
C GLY A 28 18.75 6.88 -7.91
N SER A 29 18.74 7.01 -9.24
CA SER A 29 18.78 8.32 -9.92
C SER A 29 17.57 9.20 -9.60
N ILE A 30 16.40 8.60 -9.54
CA ILE A 30 15.17 9.31 -9.15
C ILE A 30 15.21 9.64 -7.65
N ILE A 31 15.58 8.67 -6.82
CA ILE A 31 15.57 8.78 -5.35
C ILE A 31 16.59 9.82 -4.87
N SER A 32 17.77 9.86 -5.47
CA SER A 32 18.85 10.78 -5.10
C SER A 32 18.62 12.23 -5.55
N GLY A 33 17.62 12.46 -6.42
CA GLY A 33 17.36 13.79 -6.99
C GLY A 33 18.29 14.16 -8.16
N THR A 34 19.17 13.26 -8.61
CA THR A 34 20.09 13.52 -9.75
C THR A 34 19.39 13.49 -11.11
N TYR A 35 18.13 13.08 -11.14
CA TYR A 35 17.30 13.12 -12.32
C TYR A 35 17.07 14.57 -12.77
N GLN A 36 17.52 14.89 -13.96
CA GLN A 36 17.51 16.25 -14.54
C GLN A 36 18.23 17.33 -13.69
N ARG A 37 19.26 16.95 -12.96
CA ARG A 37 20.17 17.89 -12.32
C ARG A 37 20.91 18.69 -13.42
N GLY A 38 20.48 19.95 -13.65
CA GLY A 38 21.15 20.87 -14.58
C GLY A 38 22.52 21.31 -14.04
N GLU A 39 23.33 21.98 -14.88
CA GLU A 39 24.55 22.68 -14.45
C GLU A 39 24.19 23.75 -13.40
N GLY A 40 24.32 23.43 -12.11
CA GLY A 40 23.87 24.27 -10.99
C GLY A 40 23.26 23.49 -9.83
N GLY A 41 23.04 22.19 -10.01
CA GLY A 41 22.88 21.25 -8.92
C GLY A 41 21.55 21.29 -8.15
N THR A 42 20.47 21.84 -8.72
CA THR A 42 19.14 21.79 -8.07
C THR A 42 18.47 20.44 -8.31
N GLU A 43 18.03 19.81 -7.21
CA GLU A 43 17.26 18.57 -7.22
C GLU A 43 15.80 18.88 -7.60
N GLU A 44 15.51 19.05 -8.89
CA GLU A 44 14.22 19.53 -9.37
C GLU A 44 13.05 18.55 -9.11
N ASN A 45 13.35 17.27 -8.94
CA ASN A 45 12.35 16.25 -8.64
C ASN A 45 12.16 16.02 -7.12
N ILE A 46 12.86 16.77 -6.27
CA ILE A 46 12.74 16.68 -4.81
C ILE A 46 12.05 17.94 -4.29
N LYS A 47 10.92 17.76 -3.62
CA LYS A 47 10.16 18.83 -3.03
C LYS A 47 10.42 18.93 -1.54
N ASN A 48 11.03 20.03 -1.11
CA ASN A 48 11.17 20.42 0.27
C ASN A 48 10.01 21.36 0.67
N TYR A 49 9.43 21.12 1.83
CA TYR A 49 8.33 21.93 2.34
C TYR A 49 8.82 22.92 3.40
N SER A 50 8.23 24.10 3.46
CA SER A 50 8.58 25.13 4.45
C SER A 50 8.40 24.68 5.90
N HIS A 51 7.47 23.78 6.16
CA HIS A 51 7.29 23.21 7.50
C HIS A 51 8.42 22.26 7.91
N GLY A 52 9.20 21.71 6.94
CA GLY A 52 10.38 20.88 7.19
C GLY A 52 10.11 19.52 7.88
N MET A 53 8.88 18.98 7.79
CA MET A 53 8.51 17.73 8.45
C MET A 53 8.79 16.49 7.61
N PHE A 54 8.75 16.61 6.31
CA PHE A 54 9.04 15.52 5.37
C PHE A 54 9.49 16.09 4.03
N GLN A 55 9.98 15.24 3.16
CA GLN A 55 10.44 15.53 1.82
C GLN A 55 9.75 14.58 0.84
N SER A 56 9.29 15.10 -0.31
CA SER A 56 8.64 14.29 -1.35
C SER A 56 9.55 14.09 -2.55
N VAL A 57 9.55 12.86 -3.06
CA VAL A 57 10.29 12.44 -4.25
C VAL A 57 9.31 12.25 -5.40
N PHE A 58 9.63 12.84 -6.56
CA PHE A 58 8.85 12.75 -7.79
C PHE A 58 9.67 12.09 -8.90
N ASP A 59 9.00 11.55 -9.91
CA ASP A 59 9.63 10.96 -11.10
C ASP A 59 10.16 12.01 -12.08
N TYR A 60 9.57 13.20 -12.09
CA TYR A 60 9.95 14.38 -12.89
C TYR A 60 10.08 15.61 -12.00
N PRO A 61 10.62 16.74 -12.52
CA PRO A 61 10.58 18.01 -11.80
C PRO A 61 9.19 18.28 -11.26
N PHE A 62 9.08 18.54 -9.95
CA PHE A 62 7.78 18.62 -9.27
C PHE A 62 6.90 19.79 -9.73
N LEU A 63 7.46 20.78 -10.43
CA LEU A 63 6.72 21.86 -11.09
C LEU A 63 6.17 21.46 -12.47
N SER A 64 6.56 20.29 -12.99
CA SER A 64 6.05 19.79 -14.26
C SER A 64 4.63 19.23 -14.08
N SER A 65 3.79 19.43 -15.10
CA SER A 65 2.45 18.80 -15.15
C SER A 65 2.49 17.27 -15.27
N SER A 66 3.64 16.70 -15.62
CA SER A 66 3.85 15.25 -15.76
C SER A 66 4.44 14.59 -14.52
N ALA A 67 4.72 15.36 -13.47
CA ALA A 67 5.34 14.85 -12.25
C ALA A 67 4.36 13.99 -11.43
N ASN A 68 4.77 12.76 -11.13
CA ASN A 68 4.06 11.88 -10.21
C ASN A 68 4.88 11.72 -8.93
N GLN A 69 4.20 11.81 -7.79
CA GLN A 69 4.82 11.53 -6.51
C GLN A 69 5.10 10.03 -6.37
N ILE A 70 6.33 9.69 -5.97
CA ILE A 70 6.75 8.31 -5.76
C ILE A 70 6.64 7.94 -4.29
N PHE A 71 7.28 8.70 -3.41
CA PHE A 71 7.19 8.50 -1.97
C PHE A 71 7.51 9.78 -1.20
N ASP A 72 7.12 9.78 0.06
CA ASP A 72 7.55 10.74 1.07
C ASP A 72 8.54 10.09 2.01
N ILE A 73 9.57 10.85 2.42
CA ILE A 73 10.55 10.41 3.40
C ILE A 73 10.58 11.37 4.57
N THR A 74 10.61 10.81 5.77
CA THR A 74 10.74 11.56 7.02
C THR A 74 11.45 10.72 8.07
N MET A 75 11.77 11.33 9.19
CA MET A 75 12.40 10.66 10.31
C MET A 75 11.92 11.20 11.64
N GLY A 76 11.96 10.35 12.65
CA GLY A 76 11.64 10.71 14.01
C GLY A 76 12.31 9.82 15.03
N TYR A 77 12.30 10.26 16.26
CA TYR A 77 12.77 9.48 17.40
C TYR A 77 11.85 9.63 18.60
N SER A 78 11.87 8.62 19.47
CA SER A 78 11.07 8.63 20.69
C SER A 78 11.56 9.66 21.69
N SER A 79 10.69 10.02 22.63
CA SER A 79 11.04 10.91 23.74
C SER A 79 12.16 10.34 24.64
N ALA A 80 12.44 9.03 24.57
CA ALA A 80 13.49 8.37 25.35
C ALA A 80 14.90 8.87 25.04
N ILE A 81 15.14 9.27 23.76
CA ILE A 81 16.43 9.82 23.32
C ILE A 81 16.40 11.33 23.08
N SER A 82 15.26 11.99 23.37
CA SER A 82 15.06 13.41 23.14
C SER A 82 15.89 14.26 24.11
N SER A 83 16.44 15.39 23.62
CA SER A 83 17.16 16.39 24.42
C SER A 83 16.89 17.79 23.88
N SER A 84 16.82 18.76 24.77
CA SER A 84 16.53 20.17 24.42
C SER A 84 17.57 20.80 23.48
N GLY A 85 18.79 20.27 23.43
CA GLY A 85 19.85 20.74 22.54
C GLY A 85 19.79 20.19 21.12
N PHE A 86 18.85 19.28 20.81
CA PHE A 86 18.76 18.66 19.50
C PHE A 86 18.02 19.51 18.48
N VAL A 87 18.49 19.50 17.24
CA VAL A 87 17.86 20.26 16.13
C VAL A 87 16.49 19.68 15.80
N GLN A 88 15.48 20.53 15.72
CA GLN A 88 14.08 20.15 15.45
C GLN A 88 13.54 19.06 16.40
N ASN A 89 14.01 19.02 17.64
CA ASN A 89 13.68 17.98 18.59
C ASN A 89 12.17 17.69 18.69
N THR A 90 11.36 18.71 18.96
CA THR A 90 9.90 18.55 19.08
C THR A 90 9.24 18.01 17.82
N LYS A 91 9.69 18.46 16.62
CA LYS A 91 9.15 17.96 15.36
C LYS A 91 9.43 16.48 15.16
N LYS A 92 10.66 16.03 15.43
CA LYS A 92 11.07 14.63 15.29
C LYS A 92 10.35 13.70 16.27
N VAL A 93 10.19 14.14 17.52
CA VAL A 93 9.39 13.41 18.51
C VAL A 93 7.92 13.32 18.08
N ASN A 94 7.36 14.41 17.58
CA ASN A 94 5.98 14.39 17.08
C ASN A 94 5.81 13.47 15.86
N VAL A 95 6.74 13.48 14.91
CA VAL A 95 6.72 12.56 13.75
C VAL A 95 6.76 11.11 14.23
N TYR A 96 7.66 10.77 15.15
CA TYR A 96 7.72 9.42 15.71
C TYR A 96 6.41 9.00 16.37
N ASN A 97 5.87 9.86 17.24
CA ASN A 97 4.64 9.56 17.97
C ASN A 97 3.43 9.42 17.04
N GLN A 98 3.29 10.29 16.04
CA GLN A 98 2.21 10.21 15.05
C GLN A 98 2.31 8.93 14.22
N MET A 99 3.50 8.58 13.75
CA MET A 99 3.71 7.34 13.01
C MET A 99 3.51 6.11 13.89
N ALA A 100 3.98 6.11 15.13
CA ALA A 100 3.77 5.01 16.06
C ALA A 100 2.29 4.83 16.40
N GLN A 101 1.56 5.93 16.64
CA GLN A 101 0.13 5.91 16.89
C GLN A 101 -0.66 5.34 15.71
N MET A 102 -0.31 5.77 14.48
CA MET A 102 -0.99 5.31 13.28
C MET A 102 -0.68 3.85 12.95
N LEU A 103 0.60 3.45 13.03
CA LEU A 103 1.08 2.14 12.58
C LEU A 103 0.98 1.05 13.64
N ASN A 104 1.21 1.36 14.91
CA ASN A 104 1.19 0.38 16.00
C ASN A 104 0.01 0.56 16.97
N GLY A 105 -0.63 1.75 16.96
CA GLY A 105 -1.74 2.06 17.86
C GLY A 105 -1.30 2.31 19.30
N TYR A 106 -2.14 1.88 20.22
CA TYR A 106 -1.94 2.03 21.67
C TYR A 106 -1.69 0.69 22.34
N ASP A 107 -1.00 0.73 23.46
CA ASP A 107 -0.82 -0.41 24.33
C ASP A 107 -2.02 -0.58 25.30
N HIS A 108 -1.95 -1.60 26.17
CA HIS A 108 -3.00 -1.89 27.15
C HIS A 108 -3.14 -0.81 28.23
N THR A 109 -2.17 0.09 28.37
CA THR A 109 -2.20 1.23 29.31
C THR A 109 -2.78 2.50 28.68
N GLY A 110 -3.06 2.49 27.37
CA GLY A 110 -3.48 3.66 26.61
C GLY A 110 -2.31 4.56 26.15
N SER A 111 -1.08 4.12 26.33
CA SER A 111 0.11 4.82 25.82
C SER A 111 0.39 4.42 24.34
N ILE A 112 1.03 5.31 23.57
CA ILE A 112 1.40 5.01 22.19
C ILE A 112 2.39 3.84 22.18
N LYS A 113 2.05 2.77 21.45
CA LYS A 113 2.89 1.58 21.31
C LYS A 113 4.10 1.90 20.45
N LYS A 114 5.31 1.82 21.02
CA LYS A 114 6.56 2.06 20.31
C LYS A 114 6.83 1.04 19.21
N PHE A 115 7.73 1.38 18.28
CA PHE A 115 8.29 0.39 17.37
C PHE A 115 9.22 -0.55 18.15
N GLN A 116 9.09 -1.84 17.90
CA GLN A 116 9.89 -2.88 18.57
C GLN A 116 10.31 -3.92 17.54
N THR A 117 11.45 -4.56 17.77
CA THR A 117 11.82 -5.76 17.01
C THR A 117 10.88 -6.92 17.37
N SER A 118 10.92 -8.00 16.58
CA SER A 118 10.19 -9.24 16.90
C SER A 118 10.53 -9.82 18.28
N GLY A 119 11.75 -9.53 18.77
CA GLY A 119 12.22 -9.88 20.11
C GLY A 119 11.84 -8.89 21.21
N GLY A 120 11.04 -7.85 20.92
CA GLY A 120 10.56 -6.88 21.91
C GLY A 120 11.55 -5.78 22.30
N VAL A 121 12.61 -5.58 21.52
CA VAL A 121 13.58 -4.48 21.75
C VAL A 121 13.05 -3.20 21.13
N ASP A 122 12.97 -2.11 21.92
CA ASP A 122 12.52 -0.81 21.47
C ASP A 122 13.41 -0.23 20.36
N GLN A 123 12.78 0.27 19.31
CA GLN A 123 13.41 0.98 18.21
C GLN A 123 13.07 2.48 18.36
N ASP A 124 13.93 3.20 19.06
CA ASP A 124 13.66 4.59 19.44
C ASP A 124 13.94 5.62 18.34
N ALA A 125 14.59 5.24 17.24
CA ALA A 125 14.88 6.13 16.12
C ALA A 125 14.52 5.45 14.80
N MET A 126 13.63 6.09 14.02
CA MET A 126 13.04 5.50 12.83
C MET A 126 13.07 6.46 11.63
N VAL A 127 13.25 5.89 10.45
CA VAL A 127 13.05 6.53 9.16
C VAL A 127 11.79 5.95 8.53
N PHE A 128 10.94 6.80 7.99
CA PHE A 128 9.68 6.41 7.37
C PHE A 128 9.70 6.75 5.89
N ILE A 129 9.38 5.78 5.06
CA ILE A 129 9.18 5.93 3.62
C ILE A 129 7.72 5.57 3.33
N ASN A 130 6.95 6.54 2.88
CA ASN A 130 5.53 6.37 2.55
C ASN A 130 5.35 6.42 1.04
N PHE A 131 5.09 5.28 0.43
CA PHE A 131 4.91 5.18 -1.02
C PHE A 131 3.55 5.73 -1.46
N SER A 132 3.54 6.33 -2.65
CA SER A 132 2.32 6.81 -3.28
C SER A 132 1.33 5.65 -3.48
N ARG A 133 0.06 5.91 -3.19
CA ARG A 133 -1.04 4.94 -3.39
C ARG A 133 -1.14 4.47 -4.84
N LEU A 134 -0.76 5.31 -5.81
CA LEU A 134 -0.73 4.92 -7.22
C LEU A 134 0.24 3.78 -7.50
N LEU A 135 1.33 3.67 -6.73
CA LEU A 135 2.32 2.61 -6.88
C LEU A 135 1.96 1.36 -6.08
N THR A 136 1.49 1.52 -4.84
CA THR A 136 1.16 0.39 -3.96
C THR A 136 -0.18 -0.26 -4.27
N LYS A 137 -1.10 0.48 -4.94
CA LYS A 137 -2.47 0.03 -5.19
C LYS A 137 -3.18 -0.34 -3.87
N ASP A 138 -3.64 -1.58 -3.73
CA ASP A 138 -4.29 -2.04 -2.52
C ASP A 138 -3.28 -2.42 -1.43
N GLU A 139 -2.18 -3.08 -1.83
CA GLU A 139 -1.10 -3.41 -0.89
C GLU A 139 0.23 -3.67 -1.60
N ILE A 140 1.34 -3.57 -0.85
CA ILE A 140 2.63 -4.13 -1.24
C ILE A 140 2.54 -5.66 -1.07
N LYS A 141 2.88 -6.41 -2.12
CA LYS A 141 2.90 -7.88 -2.05
C LYS A 141 3.94 -8.36 -1.04
N LYS A 142 3.54 -9.26 -0.15
CA LYS A 142 4.42 -9.89 0.84
C LYS A 142 5.63 -10.55 0.16
N GLU A 143 6.79 -10.46 0.83
CA GLU A 143 8.08 -11.00 0.35
C GLU A 143 8.60 -10.36 -0.95
N SER A 144 8.02 -9.27 -1.43
CA SER A 144 8.47 -8.62 -2.65
C SER A 144 9.30 -7.37 -2.43
N TYR A 145 9.27 -6.79 -1.23
CA TYR A 145 10.00 -5.55 -0.94
C TYR A 145 11.50 -5.80 -0.83
N ILE A 146 12.27 -5.08 -1.66
CA ILE A 146 13.72 -5.11 -1.68
C ILE A 146 14.23 -3.67 -1.79
N MET A 147 15.12 -3.28 -0.92
CA MET A 147 15.85 -2.03 -0.98
C MET A 147 17.35 -2.30 -0.91
N THR A 148 18.10 -1.76 -1.85
CA THR A 148 19.57 -1.85 -1.86
C THR A 148 20.14 -0.51 -1.42
N PHE A 149 20.96 -0.54 -0.40
CA PHE A 149 21.52 0.62 0.27
C PHE A 149 23.05 0.56 0.25
N ALA A 150 23.72 1.68 -0.03
CA ALA A 150 25.18 1.74 -0.05
C ALA A 150 25.73 2.22 1.29
N SER A 151 26.63 1.47 1.89
CA SER A 151 27.35 1.91 3.09
C SER A 151 28.55 2.80 2.76
N GLY A 152 29.09 2.73 1.53
CA GLY A 152 30.16 3.55 1.04
C GLY A 152 29.83 4.22 -0.29
N GLY A 153 30.37 5.41 -0.54
CA GLY A 153 30.02 6.21 -1.70
C GLY A 153 28.59 6.74 -1.67
N ASP A 154 28.22 7.49 -2.66
CA ASP A 154 26.87 7.97 -2.89
C ASP A 154 26.61 8.08 -4.38
N TRP A 155 25.42 8.57 -4.74
CA TRP A 155 25.07 8.73 -6.16
C TRP A 155 25.95 9.72 -6.90
N ASP A 156 26.50 10.73 -6.22
CA ASP A 156 27.26 11.83 -6.81
C ASP A 156 28.78 11.63 -6.77
N SER A 157 29.27 10.63 -6.04
CA SER A 157 30.71 10.35 -5.92
C SER A 157 31.25 9.62 -7.15
N ALA A 158 32.54 9.80 -7.43
CA ALA A 158 33.27 9.07 -8.48
C ALA A 158 33.23 7.54 -8.27
N ALA A 159 33.20 7.09 -7.03
CA ALA A 159 32.99 5.69 -6.63
C ALA A 159 31.54 5.48 -6.21
N LYS A 160 30.63 5.46 -7.18
CA LYS A 160 29.20 5.26 -6.93
C LYS A 160 28.94 3.93 -6.25
N PHE A 161 28.23 3.98 -5.11
CA PHE A 161 27.68 2.81 -4.42
C PHE A 161 28.66 1.67 -4.17
N THR A 162 29.57 1.87 -3.23
CA THR A 162 30.39 0.78 -2.71
C THR A 162 29.73 0.11 -1.50
N ASN A 163 30.01 -1.18 -1.28
CA ASN A 163 29.51 -1.98 -0.14
C ASN A 163 27.99 -1.93 -0.03
N LEU A 164 27.30 -2.48 -1.03
CA LEU A 164 25.86 -2.56 -1.04
C LEU A 164 25.33 -3.51 0.02
N ILE A 165 24.32 -3.04 0.75
CA ILE A 165 23.56 -3.81 1.73
C ILE A 165 22.13 -3.96 1.17
N THR A 166 21.62 -5.18 1.18
CA THR A 166 20.24 -5.44 0.77
C THR A 166 19.35 -5.58 2.00
N LEU A 167 18.26 -4.80 2.00
CA LEU A 167 17.21 -4.81 2.99
C LEU A 167 16.00 -5.46 2.33
N GLN A 168 15.50 -6.55 2.89
CA GLN A 168 14.46 -7.34 2.24
C GLN A 168 13.42 -7.86 3.25
N ASP A 169 12.20 -7.94 2.79
CA ASP A 169 11.14 -8.71 3.43
C ASP A 169 11.32 -10.19 3.03
N LEU A 170 11.90 -11.00 3.92
CA LEU A 170 12.25 -12.41 3.64
C LEU A 170 11.16 -13.40 4.02
N SER A 171 10.28 -13.05 4.93
CA SER A 171 9.37 -13.99 5.57
C SER A 171 7.93 -13.46 5.68
N GLY A 172 7.58 -12.48 4.88
CA GLY A 172 6.29 -11.83 4.94
C GLY A 172 5.08 -12.75 4.75
N ASN A 173 5.22 -13.85 4.02
CA ASN A 173 4.13 -14.83 3.86
C ASN A 173 3.96 -15.74 5.08
N SER A 174 5.02 -16.01 5.81
CA SER A 174 5.03 -16.97 6.93
C SER A 174 5.09 -16.32 8.30
N ASN A 175 5.62 -15.10 8.40
CA ASN A 175 5.89 -14.40 9.67
C ASN A 175 5.38 -12.95 9.68
N TYR A 176 4.22 -12.70 9.08
CA TYR A 176 3.57 -11.39 9.20
C TYR A 176 2.80 -11.26 10.51
N ARG A 177 2.49 -10.03 10.89
CA ARG A 177 1.69 -9.67 12.06
C ARG A 177 0.44 -8.92 11.64
N VAL A 178 -0.61 -9.02 12.46
CA VAL A 178 -1.93 -8.43 12.21
C VAL A 178 -2.40 -7.49 13.33
N ASP A 179 -1.51 -7.20 14.29
CA ASP A 179 -1.81 -6.38 15.46
C ASP A 179 -1.62 -4.86 15.24
N SER A 180 -1.59 -4.44 13.98
CA SER A 180 -1.50 -3.03 13.58
C SER A 180 -2.87 -2.48 13.16
N PRO A 181 -3.21 -1.23 13.53
CA PRO A 181 -4.44 -0.57 13.09
C PRO A 181 -4.56 -0.41 11.57
N VAL A 182 -3.43 -0.36 10.85
CA VAL A 182 -3.38 -0.16 9.38
C VAL A 182 -3.33 -1.46 8.60
N GLY A 183 -3.46 -2.61 9.27
CA GLY A 183 -3.48 -3.93 8.64
C GLY A 183 -2.23 -4.74 8.89
N GLU A 184 -1.88 -5.59 7.95
CA GLU A 184 -0.78 -6.54 8.08
C GLU A 184 0.59 -5.89 7.86
N TYR A 185 1.60 -6.35 8.62
CA TYR A 185 2.98 -5.94 8.42
C TYR A 185 3.96 -7.10 8.52
N GLY A 186 5.09 -6.99 7.84
CA GLY A 186 6.22 -7.90 7.88
C GLY A 186 7.49 -7.24 8.41
N PHE A 187 8.51 -8.04 8.67
CA PHE A 187 9.81 -7.58 9.15
C PHE A 187 10.81 -7.48 8.02
N ILE A 188 11.52 -6.36 7.98
CA ILE A 188 12.61 -6.13 7.04
C ILE A 188 13.91 -6.56 7.69
N MET A 189 14.63 -7.45 7.01
CA MET A 189 15.91 -7.98 7.44
C MET A 189 17.03 -7.38 6.62
N SER A 190 18.18 -7.11 7.26
CA SER A 190 19.41 -6.83 6.56
C SER A 190 20.34 -8.03 6.62
N GLN A 191 21.24 -8.11 5.64
CA GLN A 191 22.34 -9.05 5.66
C GLN A 191 23.26 -8.76 6.83
N SER A 192 23.75 -9.80 7.51
CA SER A 192 24.74 -9.64 8.60
C SER A 192 26.01 -8.97 8.08
N LEU A 193 26.47 -7.98 8.84
CA LEU A 193 27.70 -7.24 8.59
C LEU A 193 28.91 -8.17 8.72
N GLY A 194 29.53 -8.51 7.61
CA GLY A 194 30.71 -9.37 7.57
C GLY A 194 30.70 -10.41 6.43
N SER A 195 29.53 -10.62 5.80
CA SER A 195 29.45 -11.44 4.60
C SER A 195 29.43 -10.53 3.35
N ASN A 196 30.41 -10.66 2.48
CA ASN A 196 30.42 -10.01 1.16
C ASN A 196 29.43 -10.67 0.16
N SER A 197 28.57 -11.54 0.66
CA SER A 197 27.59 -12.25 -0.15
C SER A 197 26.26 -11.49 -0.17
N ASN A 198 25.81 -11.10 -1.36
CA ASN A 198 24.49 -10.51 -1.60
C ASN A 198 23.35 -11.55 -1.57
N ASN A 199 23.64 -12.77 -1.12
CA ASN A 199 22.68 -13.85 -1.03
C ASN A 199 22.23 -14.06 0.41
N PHE A 200 20.93 -13.94 0.63
CA PHE A 200 20.28 -14.37 1.85
C PHE A 200 20.19 -15.90 1.85
N ALA A 201 21.30 -16.58 2.20
CA ALA A 201 21.30 -18.02 2.34
C ALA A 201 20.68 -18.44 3.68
N SER A 202 20.04 -19.60 3.71
CA SER A 202 19.54 -20.20 4.93
C SER A 202 20.71 -20.49 5.88
N GLY A 203 20.76 -19.81 7.03
CA GLY A 203 21.83 -19.92 8.03
C GLY A 203 22.62 -18.64 8.29
N ASP A 204 22.43 -17.58 7.48
CA ASP A 204 23.04 -16.29 7.74
C ASP A 204 22.33 -15.59 8.91
N ASN A 205 23.12 -14.90 9.76
CA ASN A 205 22.57 -14.08 10.84
C ASN A 205 21.96 -12.80 10.26
N HIS A 206 20.65 -12.84 10.00
CA HIS A 206 19.90 -11.67 9.57
C HIS A 206 19.60 -10.76 10.76
N VAL A 207 19.75 -9.46 10.58
CA VAL A 207 19.41 -8.46 11.58
C VAL A 207 18.10 -7.79 11.18
N GLU A 208 17.12 -7.83 12.07
CA GLU A 208 15.86 -7.10 11.88
C GLU A 208 16.11 -5.59 12.01
N ILE A 209 15.77 -4.85 10.97
CA ILE A 209 16.03 -3.42 10.86
C ILE A 209 14.80 -2.59 10.63
N GLY A 210 13.63 -3.19 10.45
CA GLY A 210 12.42 -2.42 10.23
C GLY A 210 11.22 -3.28 9.90
N ARG A 211 10.18 -2.59 9.45
CA ARG A 211 8.88 -3.18 9.12
C ARG A 211 8.35 -2.63 7.81
N VAL A 212 7.64 -3.45 7.08
CA VAL A 212 6.81 -3.04 5.93
C VAL A 212 5.35 -3.24 6.28
N TYR A 213 4.56 -2.18 6.19
CA TYR A 213 3.10 -2.19 6.40
C TYR A 213 2.45 -2.28 5.02
N TYR A 214 1.99 -3.47 4.66
CA TYR A 214 1.61 -3.83 3.29
C TYR A 214 0.47 -2.97 2.74
N GLN A 215 -0.63 -2.87 3.47
CA GLN A 215 -1.83 -2.12 3.04
C GLN A 215 -1.65 -0.60 3.16
N ALA A 216 -0.85 -0.15 4.14
CA ALA A 216 -0.54 1.27 4.28
C ALA A 216 0.45 1.77 3.23
N GLY A 217 1.27 0.87 2.63
CA GLY A 217 2.35 1.25 1.73
C GLY A 217 3.48 2.00 2.44
N ILE A 218 3.71 1.74 3.72
CA ILE A 218 4.69 2.43 4.55
C ILE A 218 5.78 1.47 4.97
N VAL A 219 7.02 1.91 4.80
CA VAL A 219 8.21 1.23 5.29
C VAL A 219 8.81 2.05 6.42
N ALA A 220 8.99 1.41 7.59
CA ALA A 220 9.61 1.98 8.78
C ALA A 220 10.91 1.25 9.05
N LEU A 221 12.05 1.95 8.93
CA LEU A 221 13.38 1.41 9.13
C LEU A 221 14.02 2.02 10.37
N THR A 222 14.84 1.27 11.09
CA THR A 222 15.67 1.86 12.14
C THR A 222 16.65 2.86 11.54
N ALA A 223 16.93 3.96 12.22
CA ALA A 223 17.86 4.97 11.72
C ALA A 223 19.28 4.44 11.52
N SER A 224 19.65 3.37 12.21
CA SER A 224 20.93 2.68 12.01
C SER A 224 20.99 1.87 10.73
N MET A 225 19.85 1.49 10.15
CA MET A 225 19.71 0.69 8.91
C MET A 225 20.65 -0.52 8.80
N GLY A 226 21.06 -1.09 9.95
CA GLY A 226 21.99 -2.21 9.97
C GLY A 226 23.38 -1.89 9.43
N MET A 227 23.74 -0.61 9.29
CA MET A 227 25.06 -0.25 8.79
C MET A 227 26.15 -0.52 9.80
N PRO A 228 27.30 -1.07 9.33
CA PRO A 228 28.55 -0.97 10.08
C PRO A 228 28.95 0.50 10.21
N SER A 229 29.86 0.77 11.11
CA SER A 229 30.53 2.07 11.20
C SER A 229 30.91 2.55 9.79
N GLY A 230 30.11 3.40 9.19
CA GLY A 230 30.23 3.84 7.81
C GLY A 230 29.81 5.28 7.66
N SER A 231 30.42 5.97 6.72
CA SER A 231 30.19 7.36 6.42
C SER A 231 28.81 7.56 5.81
N MET A 232 27.92 8.29 6.50
CA MET A 232 26.86 9.00 5.81
C MET A 232 27.42 10.30 5.24
N VAL A 233 27.21 10.52 3.97
CA VAL A 233 27.59 11.78 3.32
C VAL A 233 26.45 12.78 3.54
N ASN A 234 26.80 13.92 4.08
CA ASN A 234 25.88 15.06 4.17
C ASN A 234 26.04 15.87 2.87
N ASP A 235 25.03 15.85 2.00
CA ASP A 235 24.96 16.78 0.89
C ASP A 235 24.47 18.14 1.44
N THR A 236 25.40 19.04 1.65
CA THR A 236 25.09 20.45 1.87
C THR A 236 25.12 21.14 0.52
N ASP A 237 23.94 21.43 -0.06
CA ASP A 237 23.70 22.35 -1.19
C ASP A 237 24.95 22.73 -2.01
N GLY A 238 25.41 21.85 -2.90
CA GLY A 238 26.49 22.16 -3.88
C GLY A 238 27.91 22.23 -3.31
N GLY A 239 28.12 21.91 -2.05
CA GLY A 239 29.45 21.77 -1.48
C GLY A 239 29.92 20.33 -1.42
N SER A 240 31.22 20.09 -1.43
CA SER A 240 31.80 18.74 -1.30
C SER A 240 31.15 17.98 -0.13
N PRO A 241 30.72 16.75 -0.36
CA PRO A 241 30.05 15.95 0.66
C PRO A 241 30.92 15.83 1.92
N GLY A 242 30.44 16.32 3.04
CA GLY A 242 31.11 16.11 4.33
C GLY A 242 30.98 14.64 4.76
N SER A 243 32.11 13.94 4.83
CA SER A 243 32.12 12.58 5.37
C SER A 243 31.84 12.61 6.86
N PHE A 244 30.71 12.08 7.30
CA PHE A 244 30.52 11.72 8.69
C PHE A 244 30.93 10.27 8.87
N SER A 245 32.08 10.04 9.52
CA SER A 245 32.43 8.72 10.02
C SER A 245 31.64 8.47 11.29
N VAL A 246 30.55 7.71 11.18
CA VAL A 246 29.67 7.45 12.31
C VAL A 246 29.48 5.96 12.51
N ASN A 247 29.74 5.48 13.69
CA ASN A 247 29.19 4.19 14.09
C ASN A 247 27.67 4.34 14.29
N PRO A 248 26.88 3.24 14.25
CA PRO A 248 25.41 3.32 14.37
C PRO A 248 24.91 4.11 15.58
N LYS A 249 25.67 4.13 16.66
CA LYS A 249 25.34 4.87 17.88
C LYS A 249 25.61 6.38 17.75
N GLU A 250 26.61 6.76 16.95
CA GLU A 250 26.92 8.16 16.66
C GLU A 250 26.04 8.75 15.56
N MET A 251 25.51 7.94 14.65
CA MET A 251 24.44 8.37 13.73
C MET A 251 23.26 8.91 14.51
N ILE A 252 22.81 8.22 15.53
CA ILE A 252 21.72 8.68 16.38
C ILE A 252 22.09 10.00 17.05
N ASN A 253 23.30 10.14 17.56
CA ASN A 253 23.71 11.31 18.34
C ASN A 253 24.06 12.53 17.47
N ASN A 254 24.73 12.37 16.34
CA ASN A 254 25.30 13.48 15.58
C ASN A 254 24.52 13.83 14.32
N THR A 255 24.07 12.87 13.54
CA THR A 255 23.32 13.13 12.29
C THR A 255 21.82 13.20 12.53
N LEU A 256 21.27 12.25 13.26
CA LEU A 256 19.86 12.18 13.56
C LEU A 256 19.40 13.35 14.47
N THR A 257 20.20 13.69 15.47
CA THR A 257 19.89 14.70 16.48
C THR A 257 20.41 16.08 16.12
N GLY A 258 21.56 16.16 15.46
CA GLY A 258 22.25 17.40 15.11
C GLY A 258 21.86 18.03 13.77
N SER A 259 21.08 17.36 12.91
CA SER A 259 20.66 17.84 11.61
C SER A 259 19.14 18.07 11.52
N THR A 260 18.69 18.80 10.51
CA THR A 260 17.25 18.91 10.18
C THR A 260 16.73 17.61 9.56
N ILE A 261 15.40 17.42 9.56
CA ILE A 261 14.75 16.29 8.90
C ILE A 261 15.11 16.25 7.41
N GLN A 262 15.17 17.41 6.76
CA GLN A 262 15.53 17.51 5.33
C GLN A 262 16.96 17.04 5.05
N VAL A 263 17.92 17.54 5.84
CA VAL A 263 19.33 17.16 5.68
C VAL A 263 19.54 15.66 5.91
N PHE A 264 18.89 15.11 6.92
CA PHE A 264 18.95 13.67 7.16
C PHE A 264 18.28 12.87 6.02
N SER A 265 17.12 13.33 5.53
CA SER A 265 16.43 12.70 4.41
C SER A 265 17.28 12.70 3.15
N ASN A 266 18.01 13.80 2.85
CA ASN A 266 18.95 13.87 1.75
C ASN A 266 20.07 12.83 1.92
N ALA A 267 20.66 12.74 3.11
CA ALA A 267 21.72 11.77 3.38
C ALA A 267 21.25 10.32 3.17
N VAL A 268 20.04 9.99 3.61
CA VAL A 268 19.44 8.66 3.39
C VAL A 268 19.15 8.41 1.91
N ARG A 269 18.51 9.37 1.21
CA ARG A 269 18.17 9.22 -0.21
C ARG A 269 19.40 8.97 -1.08
N ASN A 270 20.48 9.72 -0.84
CA ASN A 270 21.70 9.62 -1.63
C ASN A 270 22.44 8.27 -1.46
N LYS A 271 22.09 7.51 -0.44
CA LYS A 271 22.62 6.15 -0.21
C LYS A 271 21.76 5.03 -0.81
N ILE A 272 20.55 5.32 -1.21
CA ILE A 272 19.65 4.32 -1.78
C ILE A 272 20.01 4.08 -3.25
N ASN A 273 20.45 2.87 -3.56
CA ASN A 273 20.75 2.47 -4.92
C ASN A 273 19.48 2.09 -5.70
N LYS A 274 18.57 1.34 -5.06
CA LYS A 274 17.34 0.85 -5.69
C LYS A 274 16.30 0.47 -4.64
N ILE A 275 15.04 0.74 -4.95
CA ILE A 275 13.90 0.15 -4.25
C ILE A 275 13.06 -0.61 -5.27
N SER A 276 12.60 -1.80 -4.94
CA SER A 276 11.68 -2.56 -5.78
C SER A 276 10.71 -3.36 -4.92
N PHE A 277 9.47 -3.42 -5.37
CA PHE A 277 8.42 -4.25 -4.78
C PHE A 277 7.38 -4.58 -5.85
N ASN A 278 6.55 -5.57 -5.59
CA ASN A 278 5.36 -5.82 -6.38
C ASN A 278 4.15 -5.24 -5.64
N ASN A 279 3.29 -4.56 -6.37
CA ASN A 279 2.00 -4.17 -5.84
C ASN A 279 0.97 -5.29 -6.01
N THR A 280 -0.15 -5.12 -5.35
CA THR A 280 -1.32 -5.99 -5.49
C THR A 280 -2.53 -5.12 -5.80
N THR A 281 -3.27 -5.51 -6.84
CA THR A 281 -4.62 -5.00 -7.11
C THR A 281 -5.60 -6.13 -6.87
N GLU A 282 -6.55 -5.90 -5.98
CA GLU A 282 -7.57 -6.86 -5.63
C GLU A 282 -8.85 -6.59 -6.42
N LEU A 283 -9.29 -7.59 -7.18
CA LEU A 283 -10.54 -7.57 -7.90
C LEU A 283 -11.50 -8.53 -7.23
N ASN A 284 -12.52 -7.99 -6.61
CA ASN A 284 -13.60 -8.76 -6.01
C ASN A 284 -14.74 -8.93 -7.01
N SER A 285 -15.16 -10.15 -7.21
CA SER A 285 -16.28 -10.50 -8.09
C SER A 285 -17.29 -11.32 -7.33
N THR A 286 -18.55 -10.97 -7.43
CA THR A 286 -19.63 -11.81 -6.94
C THR A 286 -20.54 -12.20 -8.07
N VAL A 287 -20.75 -13.51 -8.20
CA VAL A 287 -21.66 -14.11 -9.17
C VAL A 287 -22.96 -14.47 -8.46
N TYR A 288 -24.06 -13.96 -8.99
CA TYR A 288 -25.41 -14.22 -8.50
C TYR A 288 -26.12 -15.12 -9.50
N PHE A 289 -26.66 -16.25 -9.02
CA PHE A 289 -27.48 -17.16 -9.80
C PHE A 289 -28.96 -16.86 -9.56
N CYS A 290 -29.55 -16.05 -10.41
CA CYS A 290 -30.95 -15.68 -10.31
C CYS A 290 -31.82 -16.82 -10.88
N ARG A 291 -32.23 -17.73 -10.00
CA ARG A 291 -33.05 -18.90 -10.40
C ARG A 291 -34.50 -18.54 -10.45
N VAL A 292 -35.17 -18.92 -11.53
CA VAL A 292 -36.59 -18.72 -11.78
C VAL A 292 -37.22 -20.08 -12.00
N HIS A 293 -37.99 -20.58 -11.02
CA HIS A 293 -38.63 -21.88 -11.11
C HIS A 293 -39.84 -21.87 -12.06
N HIS A 294 -40.33 -23.04 -12.42
CA HIS A 294 -41.45 -23.20 -13.38
C HIS A 294 -42.72 -22.44 -12.97
N ASN A 295 -43.00 -22.32 -11.69
CA ASN A 295 -44.21 -21.69 -11.14
C ASN A 295 -44.02 -20.18 -10.82
N GLU A 296 -42.85 -19.60 -11.08
CA GLU A 296 -42.52 -18.20 -10.77
C GLU A 296 -42.45 -17.35 -12.01
N PHE A 297 -42.84 -16.06 -11.89
CA PHE A 297 -42.70 -15.03 -12.93
C PHE A 297 -43.35 -15.40 -14.29
N ASN A 298 -44.45 -16.14 -14.29
CA ASN A 298 -45.17 -16.54 -15.49
C ASN A 298 -46.12 -15.44 -16.02
N TYR A 299 -46.23 -14.31 -15.30
CA TYR A 299 -47.02 -13.15 -15.72
C TYR A 299 -46.33 -11.86 -15.27
N SER A 300 -46.75 -10.75 -15.86
CA SER A 300 -46.19 -9.42 -15.56
C SER A 300 -47.30 -8.46 -15.16
N SER A 301 -47.01 -7.56 -14.24
CA SER A 301 -47.88 -6.43 -13.86
C SER A 301 -47.75 -5.23 -14.80
N ASN A 302 -46.92 -5.32 -15.82
CA ASN A 302 -46.80 -4.28 -16.85
C ASN A 302 -48.16 -4.01 -17.50
N PRO A 303 -48.56 -2.76 -17.76
CA PRO A 303 -49.82 -2.40 -18.41
C PRO A 303 -50.08 -3.11 -19.75
N THR A 304 -49.02 -3.52 -20.47
CA THR A 304 -49.16 -4.30 -21.72
C THR A 304 -49.71 -5.71 -21.50
N TYR A 305 -49.67 -6.21 -20.26
CA TYR A 305 -50.22 -7.50 -19.85
C TYR A 305 -51.58 -7.35 -19.13
N LEU A 306 -52.19 -6.17 -19.16
CA LEU A 306 -53.47 -5.89 -18.54
C LEU A 306 -54.55 -5.74 -19.61
N THR A 307 -55.73 -6.23 -19.29
CA THR A 307 -56.97 -5.94 -20.06
C THR A 307 -57.96 -5.34 -19.07
N ALA A 308 -58.27 -4.06 -19.24
CA ALA A 308 -58.97 -3.26 -18.24
C ALA A 308 -58.18 -3.30 -16.89
N SER A 309 -58.79 -3.64 -15.78
CA SER A 309 -58.14 -3.76 -14.47
C SER A 309 -57.67 -5.18 -14.14
N LYS A 310 -57.70 -6.11 -15.10
CA LYS A 310 -57.35 -7.52 -14.84
C LYS A 310 -56.05 -7.89 -15.55
N LEU A 311 -55.21 -8.67 -14.84
CA LEU A 311 -54.02 -9.27 -15.42
C LEU A 311 -54.38 -10.25 -16.51
N ARG A 312 -53.78 -10.05 -17.70
CA ARG A 312 -53.95 -10.94 -18.84
C ARG A 312 -52.80 -11.93 -18.87
N VAL A 313 -52.99 -13.13 -18.32
CA VAL A 313 -51.97 -14.17 -18.26
C VAL A 313 -51.96 -15.06 -19.49
N LYS A 314 -53.02 -14.99 -20.34
CA LYS A 314 -53.13 -15.76 -21.56
C LYS A 314 -54.15 -15.10 -22.53
N ASN A 315 -53.97 -15.35 -23.82
CA ASN A 315 -54.85 -14.79 -24.87
C ASN A 315 -56.14 -15.57 -25.03
N VAL A 316 -56.05 -16.88 -24.95
CA VAL A 316 -57.18 -17.83 -25.04
C VAL A 316 -57.19 -18.72 -23.82
N ALA A 317 -58.34 -19.32 -23.49
CA ALA A 317 -58.47 -20.15 -22.30
C ALA A 317 -57.54 -21.37 -22.28
N THR A 318 -57.16 -21.86 -23.45
CA THR A 318 -56.27 -23.04 -23.64
C THR A 318 -54.79 -22.68 -23.66
N ASP A 319 -54.44 -21.38 -23.80
CA ASP A 319 -53.03 -20.97 -23.85
C ASP A 319 -52.39 -21.05 -22.44
N THR A 320 -51.12 -21.37 -22.41
CA THR A 320 -50.32 -21.26 -21.18
C THR A 320 -49.93 -19.79 -20.91
N PRO A 321 -49.86 -19.35 -19.65
CA PRO A 321 -49.37 -18.01 -19.35
C PRO A 321 -47.89 -17.87 -19.78
N VAL A 322 -47.57 -16.72 -20.40
CA VAL A 322 -46.23 -16.42 -20.93
C VAL A 322 -45.82 -15.01 -20.52
N THR A 323 -44.58 -14.84 -20.16
CA THR A 323 -43.93 -13.53 -19.96
C THR A 323 -42.55 -13.51 -20.58
N TYR A 324 -41.98 -12.30 -20.72
CA TYR A 324 -40.63 -12.10 -21.25
C TYR A 324 -39.81 -11.35 -20.21
N ILE A 325 -38.71 -11.97 -19.78
CA ILE A 325 -37.73 -11.37 -18.86
C ILE A 325 -36.77 -10.53 -19.70
N THR A 326 -36.66 -9.24 -19.40
CA THR A 326 -35.79 -8.29 -20.11
C THR A 326 -34.67 -7.74 -19.25
N SER A 327 -34.82 -7.79 -17.93
CA SER A 327 -33.88 -7.25 -16.98
C SER A 327 -33.94 -7.97 -15.63
N VAL A 328 -32.86 -7.89 -14.89
CA VAL A 328 -32.72 -8.38 -13.51
C VAL A 328 -32.33 -7.20 -12.65
N GLY A 329 -33.11 -6.89 -11.61
CA GLY A 329 -32.77 -5.90 -10.60
C GLY A 329 -32.34 -6.58 -9.31
N MET A 330 -31.28 -6.09 -8.71
CA MET A 330 -30.80 -6.54 -7.41
C MET A 330 -31.12 -5.48 -6.35
N TYR A 331 -31.71 -5.91 -5.27
CA TYR A 331 -32.19 -5.03 -4.22
C TYR A 331 -31.55 -5.37 -2.86
N SER A 332 -31.32 -4.36 -2.02
CA SER A 332 -30.94 -4.53 -0.62
C SER A 332 -32.12 -5.11 0.21
N ALA A 333 -31.82 -5.45 1.45
CA ALA A 333 -32.86 -5.86 2.42
C ALA A 333 -33.92 -4.76 2.65
N ASP A 334 -33.54 -3.49 2.48
CA ASP A 334 -34.40 -2.32 2.65
C ASP A 334 -35.14 -1.94 1.34
N ASN A 335 -35.10 -2.80 0.33
CA ASN A 335 -35.70 -2.63 -0.99
C ASN A 335 -35.10 -1.47 -1.83
N GLU A 336 -33.86 -1.09 -1.58
CA GLU A 336 -33.14 -0.16 -2.42
C GLU A 336 -32.52 -0.89 -3.61
N LEU A 337 -32.62 -0.32 -4.81
CA LEU A 337 -32.05 -0.89 -6.03
C LEU A 337 -30.53 -0.70 -6.04
N LEU A 338 -29.78 -1.79 -5.95
CA LEU A 338 -28.32 -1.78 -5.92
C LEU A 338 -27.70 -1.92 -7.31
N ALA A 339 -28.27 -2.78 -8.14
CA ALA A 339 -27.75 -3.02 -9.50
C ALA A 339 -28.86 -3.46 -10.45
N VAL A 340 -28.68 -3.18 -11.74
CA VAL A 340 -29.57 -3.63 -12.82
C VAL A 340 -28.74 -4.23 -13.94
N ALA A 341 -29.09 -5.44 -14.34
CA ALA A 341 -28.58 -6.09 -15.54
C ALA A 341 -29.70 -6.16 -16.60
N LYS A 342 -29.41 -5.73 -17.82
CA LYS A 342 -30.31 -5.88 -18.97
C LYS A 342 -29.87 -7.07 -19.79
N LEU A 343 -30.86 -7.84 -20.31
CA LEU A 343 -30.58 -8.92 -21.24
C LEU A 343 -30.50 -8.35 -22.68
N SER A 344 -29.64 -8.94 -23.49
CA SER A 344 -29.51 -8.59 -24.91
C SER A 344 -30.78 -8.94 -25.69
N GLU A 345 -31.44 -10.04 -25.30
CA GLU A 345 -32.66 -10.51 -25.87
C GLU A 345 -33.68 -10.89 -24.79
N PRO A 346 -34.96 -10.63 -24.97
CA PRO A 346 -36.01 -11.04 -24.03
C PRO A 346 -36.09 -12.56 -23.93
N LEU A 347 -36.03 -13.10 -22.72
CA LEU A 347 -36.17 -14.54 -22.48
C LEU A 347 -37.62 -14.90 -22.17
N LYS A 348 -38.19 -15.82 -22.98
CA LYS A 348 -39.53 -16.33 -22.76
C LYS A 348 -39.57 -17.18 -21.48
N LYS A 349 -40.54 -16.88 -20.61
CA LYS A 349 -40.82 -17.65 -19.38
C LYS A 349 -42.26 -18.13 -19.40
N ASP A 350 -42.45 -19.43 -19.24
CA ASP A 350 -43.72 -20.10 -19.09
C ASP A 350 -43.64 -21.20 -18.02
N PRO A 351 -44.79 -21.83 -17.64
CA PRO A 351 -44.76 -22.88 -16.60
C PRO A 351 -44.03 -24.16 -16.99
N THR A 352 -43.62 -24.31 -18.24
CA THR A 352 -42.89 -25.51 -18.72
C THR A 352 -41.38 -25.36 -18.67
N ASN A 353 -40.86 -24.14 -18.45
CA ASN A 353 -39.42 -23.87 -18.41
C ASN A 353 -38.96 -23.30 -17.08
N GLU A 354 -37.71 -23.58 -16.75
CA GLU A 354 -36.96 -22.98 -15.66
C GLU A 354 -35.75 -22.25 -16.22
N LEU A 355 -35.43 -21.11 -15.64
CA LEU A 355 -34.32 -20.27 -16.08
C LEU A 355 -33.35 -19.99 -14.89
N THR A 356 -32.08 -20.02 -15.19
CA THR A 356 -31.07 -19.50 -14.27
C THR A 356 -30.25 -18.42 -14.98
N LEU A 357 -30.37 -17.19 -14.52
CA LEU A 357 -29.62 -16.05 -15.04
C LEU A 357 -28.41 -15.82 -14.17
N ARG A 358 -27.24 -15.82 -14.79
CA ARG A 358 -25.97 -15.52 -14.10
C ARG A 358 -25.67 -14.04 -14.23
N VAL A 359 -25.61 -13.33 -13.11
CA VAL A 359 -25.21 -11.92 -13.04
C VAL A 359 -23.88 -11.85 -12.28
N ARG A 360 -22.86 -11.25 -12.89
CA ARG A 360 -21.56 -11.01 -12.24
C ARG A 360 -21.43 -9.53 -11.96
N LEU A 361 -21.04 -9.20 -10.74
CA LEU A 361 -20.65 -7.86 -10.32
C LEU A 361 -19.17 -7.88 -9.93
N ASP A 362 -18.41 -6.97 -10.50
CA ASP A 362 -17.01 -6.73 -10.18
C ASP A 362 -16.90 -5.40 -9.42
N TYR A 363 -16.19 -5.37 -8.27
CA TYR A 363 -16.07 -4.20 -7.39
C TYR A 363 -14.77 -4.22 -6.58
#